data_2acd40b43cca82bd8b7eacc87c1062bf
#
_entry.id   2acd40b43cca82bd8b7eacc87c1062bf
#
_cell.length_a   1.000
_cell.length_b   1.000
_cell.length_c   1.000
_cell.angle_alpha   90.00
_cell.angle_beta   90.00
_cell.angle_gamma   90.00
#
_symmetry.space_group_name_H-M   'P 1'
#
loop_
_entity.id
_entity.type
_entity.pdbx_description
1 polymer ?
#
loop_
_entity_poly.entity_id
_entity_poly.type
_entity_poly.pdbx_seq_one_letter_code
_entity_poly.pdbx_strand_id
1 'polypeptide(L)'
;MSSSQSTALPVVVRCAFCLAMNRVDLSRVDQGPRCGECKRPILLDRPLHAAADDMEETIRSASVPVLVDFYADWCGPCRAMAPLLDTFATEHAGRALVLKLDTDHHPAAAARHGIRGIPTLIAFENGREARRHVGMADAATLKALAGIA
;
A
#
# COMPACT_ATOMS: atom_id res chain seq x y z
N MET A 1 18.50 25.40 11.17
CA MET A 1 18.10 24.98 11.16
C MET A 1 17.69 24.19 11.15
N SER A 2 17.42 23.92 11.12
CA SER A 2 17.01 23.18 11.12
C SER A 2 16.52 22.52 10.71
N SER A 3 16.75 22.31 10.38
CA SER A 3 16.29 21.61 9.92
C SER A 3 16.01 20.41 10.23
N SER A 4 16.38 20.27 10.64
CA SER A 4 15.98 19.17 11.29
C SER A 4 14.59 19.00 11.22
N GLN A 5 14.07 19.62 10.48
CA GLN A 5 12.77 19.52 10.38
C GLN A 5 12.40 18.20 10.13
N SER A 6 11.56 17.75 10.87
CA SER A 6 10.95 16.54 10.61
C SER A 6 10.47 16.60 9.25
N THR A 7 10.89 15.70 8.51
CA THR A 7 10.40 15.53 7.21
C THR A 7 9.09 14.82 7.34
N ALA A 8 8.01 15.52 7.19
CA ALA A 8 6.70 14.91 7.13
C ALA A 8 6.64 13.98 5.92
N LEU A 9 5.95 12.86 6.07
CA LEU A 9 5.75 11.88 5.01
C LEU A 9 4.24 11.73 4.76
N PRO A 10 3.62 12.73 4.13
CA PRO A 10 2.16 12.71 3.97
C PRO A 10 1.70 11.69 2.95
N VAL A 11 0.53 11.13 3.21
CA VAL A 11 -0.17 10.26 2.28
C VAL A 11 -1.66 10.33 2.60
N VAL A 12 -2.51 10.12 1.60
CA VAL A 12 -3.95 10.04 1.80
C VAL A 12 -4.35 8.57 1.72
N VAL A 13 -4.96 8.06 2.79
CA VAL A 13 -5.36 6.66 2.88
C VAL A 13 -6.80 6.52 3.29
N ARG A 14 -7.41 5.38 2.94
CA ARG A 14 -8.79 5.09 3.29
C ARG A 14 -8.86 4.46 4.67
N CYS A 15 -9.78 4.94 5.49
CA CYS A 15 -10.08 4.31 6.77
C CYS A 15 -10.68 2.94 6.54
N ALA A 16 -10.16 1.92 7.22
CA ALA A 16 -10.65 0.56 7.07
C ALA A 16 -12.07 0.37 7.64
N PHE A 17 -12.50 1.28 8.49
CA PHE A 17 -13.79 1.14 9.19
C PHE A 17 -14.90 1.94 8.54
N CYS A 18 -14.69 3.22 8.26
CA CYS A 18 -15.75 4.07 7.71
C CYS A 18 -15.53 4.46 6.26
N LEU A 19 -14.40 4.07 5.68
CA LEU A 19 -14.02 4.28 4.28
C LEU A 19 -13.72 5.75 3.93
N ALA A 20 -13.69 6.64 4.91
CA ALA A 20 -13.33 8.04 4.66
C ALA A 20 -11.84 8.14 4.33
N MET A 21 -11.49 9.05 3.44
CA MET A 21 -10.09 9.31 3.12
C MET A 21 -9.49 10.24 4.17
N ASN A 22 -8.26 9.92 4.57
CA ASN A 22 -7.55 10.67 5.61
C ASN A 22 -6.15 10.99 5.15
N ARG A 23 -5.71 12.22 5.40
CA ARG A 23 -4.31 12.58 5.21
C ARG A 23 -3.58 12.21 6.50
N VAL A 24 -2.56 11.38 6.39
CA VAL A 24 -1.76 10.97 7.54
C VAL A 24 -0.29 11.25 7.26
N ASP A 25 0.48 11.35 8.34
CA ASP A 25 1.93 11.55 8.26
C ASP A 25 2.59 10.25 8.69
N LEU A 26 3.22 9.55 7.73
CA LEU A 26 3.84 8.26 8.02
C LEU A 26 5.04 8.37 8.93
N SER A 27 5.63 9.55 9.07
CA SER A 27 6.72 9.75 10.04
C SER A 27 6.21 9.64 11.48
N ARG A 28 4.89 9.67 11.67
CA ARG A 28 4.24 9.58 12.97
C ARG A 28 3.42 8.31 13.11
N VAL A 29 3.75 7.28 12.37
CA VAL A 29 2.96 6.04 12.37
C VAL A 29 2.87 5.42 13.77
N ASP A 30 3.89 5.61 14.60
CA ASP A 30 3.92 5.07 15.94
C ASP A 30 3.13 5.91 16.96
N GLN A 31 2.58 7.03 16.55
CA GLN A 31 1.80 7.90 17.43
C GLN A 31 0.30 7.65 17.35
N GLY A 32 -0.11 6.57 16.70
CA GLY A 32 -1.49 6.13 16.65
C GLY A 32 -2.43 7.08 15.92
N PRO A 33 -2.18 7.34 14.62
CA PRO A 33 -3.08 8.20 13.86
C PRO A 33 -4.51 7.65 13.85
N ARG A 34 -5.48 8.55 13.84
CA ARG A 34 -6.89 8.18 13.89
C ARG A 34 -7.66 8.85 12.77
N CYS A 35 -8.73 8.19 12.35
CA CYS A 35 -9.62 8.72 11.33
C CYS A 35 -10.32 9.99 11.85
N GLY A 36 -10.34 11.03 11.03
CA GLY A 36 -11.01 12.27 11.38
C GLY A 36 -12.53 12.14 11.47
N GLU A 37 -13.11 11.14 10.81
CA GLU A 37 -14.55 10.94 10.80
C GLU A 37 -15.01 10.01 11.91
N CYS A 38 -14.52 8.77 11.95
CA CYS A 38 -15.03 7.78 12.91
C CYS A 38 -14.17 7.64 14.15
N LYS A 39 -12.98 8.28 14.19
CA LYS A 39 -12.08 8.30 15.33
C LYS A 39 -11.40 6.97 15.63
N ARG A 40 -11.57 5.97 14.78
CA ARG A 40 -10.88 4.69 14.93
C ARG A 40 -9.46 4.78 14.39
N PRO A 41 -8.58 3.87 14.81
CA PRO A 41 -7.19 3.92 14.35
C PRO A 41 -7.05 3.75 12.84
N ILE A 42 -6.11 4.48 12.25
CA ILE A 42 -5.65 4.25 10.89
C ILE A 42 -4.48 3.28 11.02
N LEU A 43 -4.66 2.05 10.55
CA LEU A 43 -3.70 0.98 10.76
C LEU A 43 -2.74 0.93 9.58
N LEU A 44 -1.53 1.44 9.77
CA LEU A 44 -0.53 1.61 8.72
C LEU A 44 0.58 0.57 8.77
N ASP A 45 0.50 -0.39 9.69
CA ASP A 45 1.48 -1.45 9.86
C ASP A 45 1.02 -2.76 9.24
N ARG A 46 0.04 -2.70 8.35
CA ARG A 46 -0.53 -3.87 7.69
C ARG A 46 -1.06 -3.45 6.33
N PRO A 47 -1.27 -4.42 5.41
CA PRO A 47 -1.83 -4.08 4.11
C PRO A 47 -3.22 -3.45 4.25
N LEU A 48 -3.48 -2.45 3.44
CA LEU A 48 -4.77 -1.75 3.42
C LEU A 48 -5.52 -2.18 2.15
N HIS A 49 -6.77 -2.57 2.32
CA HIS A 49 -7.62 -2.87 1.18
C HIS A 49 -8.06 -1.57 0.54
N ALA A 50 -7.90 -1.47 -0.78
CA ALA A 50 -8.20 -0.25 -1.52
C ALA A 50 -9.31 -0.48 -2.53
N ALA A 51 -10.08 0.56 -2.80
CA ALA A 51 -10.95 0.62 -3.97
C ALA A 51 -10.19 1.38 -5.07
N ALA A 52 -10.69 1.31 -6.30
CA ALA A 52 -9.95 1.82 -7.46
C ALA A 52 -9.54 3.29 -7.32
N ASP A 53 -10.49 4.16 -7.00
CA ASP A 53 -10.21 5.60 -6.92
C ASP A 53 -9.36 5.94 -5.70
N ASP A 54 -9.60 5.24 -4.59
CA ASP A 54 -8.82 5.43 -3.37
C ASP A 54 -7.37 5.04 -3.58
N MET A 55 -7.13 3.95 -4.31
CA MET A 55 -5.79 3.50 -4.64
C MET A 55 -5.04 4.58 -5.43
N GLU A 56 -5.68 5.15 -6.44
CA GLU A 56 -5.04 6.17 -7.26
C GLU A 56 -4.69 7.41 -6.43
N GLU A 57 -5.58 7.80 -5.53
CA GLU A 57 -5.32 8.92 -4.65
C GLU A 57 -4.14 8.65 -3.72
N THR A 58 -4.09 7.47 -3.13
CA THR A 58 -2.99 7.07 -2.25
C THR A 58 -1.67 7.05 -3.00
N ILE A 59 -1.65 6.45 -4.20
CA ILE A 59 -0.44 6.40 -5.03
C ILE A 59 0.05 7.81 -5.34
N ARG A 60 -0.87 8.69 -5.73
CA ARG A 60 -0.52 10.03 -6.16
C ARG A 60 0.00 10.89 -5.01
N SER A 61 -0.54 10.70 -3.81
CA SER A 61 -0.23 11.55 -2.66
C SER A 61 0.97 11.07 -1.84
N ALA A 62 1.39 9.80 -2.02
CA ALA A 62 2.36 9.20 -1.11
C ALA A 62 3.76 9.72 -1.35
N SER A 63 4.46 10.02 -0.26
CA SER A 63 5.86 10.40 -0.28
C SER A 63 6.80 9.24 0.04
N VAL A 64 6.23 8.04 0.19
CA VAL A 64 7.00 6.79 0.36
C VAL A 64 6.56 5.83 -0.74
N PRO A 65 7.34 4.76 -0.99
CA PRO A 65 6.91 3.75 -1.96
C PRO A 65 5.59 3.12 -1.55
N VAL A 66 4.71 2.92 -2.54
CA VAL A 66 3.43 2.24 -2.36
C VAL A 66 3.50 0.92 -3.13
N LEU A 67 3.40 -0.19 -2.42
CA LEU A 67 3.42 -1.51 -3.01
C LEU A 67 1.98 -2.00 -3.11
N VAL A 68 1.51 -2.25 -4.33
CA VAL A 68 0.13 -2.70 -4.54
C VAL A 68 0.12 -4.16 -4.95
N ASP A 69 -0.65 -4.96 -4.23
CA ASP A 69 -0.88 -6.38 -4.53
C ASP A 69 -2.22 -6.51 -5.25
N PHE A 70 -2.16 -6.82 -6.54
CA PHE A 70 -3.35 -7.12 -7.34
C PHE A 70 -3.64 -8.60 -7.20
N TYR A 71 -4.76 -8.94 -6.59
CA TYR A 71 -5.06 -10.30 -6.17
C TYR A 71 -6.53 -10.66 -6.44
N ALA A 72 -6.89 -11.91 -6.17
CA ALA A 72 -8.29 -12.35 -6.10
C ALA A 72 -8.40 -13.39 -4.99
N ASP A 73 -9.59 -13.49 -4.41
CA ASP A 73 -9.81 -14.39 -3.27
C ASP A 73 -9.63 -15.87 -3.64
N TRP A 74 -9.95 -16.23 -4.88
CA TRP A 74 -9.83 -17.62 -5.33
C TRP A 74 -8.41 -18.03 -5.68
N CYS A 75 -7.49 -17.10 -5.71
CA CYS A 75 -6.13 -17.32 -6.18
C CYS A 75 -5.29 -17.96 -5.06
N GLY A 76 -4.87 -19.20 -5.26
CA GLY A 76 -4.05 -19.92 -4.28
C GLY A 76 -2.72 -19.25 -3.99
N PRO A 77 -1.92 -18.91 -5.02
CA PRO A 77 -0.65 -18.20 -4.78
C PRO A 77 -0.85 -16.85 -4.06
N CYS A 78 -1.94 -16.13 -4.35
CA CYS A 78 -2.23 -14.89 -3.66
C CYS A 78 -2.41 -15.11 -2.16
N ARG A 79 -3.17 -16.15 -1.80
CA ARG A 79 -3.38 -16.49 -0.40
C ARG A 79 -2.10 -16.96 0.28
N ALA A 80 -1.27 -17.70 -0.43
CA ALA A 80 0.01 -18.17 0.12
C ALA A 80 0.96 -17.01 0.38
N MET A 81 0.88 -15.94 -0.41
CA MET A 81 1.75 -14.78 -0.26
C MET A 81 1.26 -13.81 0.82
N ALA A 82 -0.02 -13.86 1.19
CA ALA A 82 -0.59 -12.89 2.13
C ALA A 82 0.20 -12.74 3.44
N PRO A 83 0.63 -13.81 4.11
CA PRO A 83 1.41 -13.65 5.34
C PRO A 83 2.73 -12.90 5.13
N LEU A 84 3.36 -13.07 3.97
CA LEU A 84 4.61 -12.36 3.68
C LEU A 84 4.35 -10.86 3.53
N LEU A 85 3.23 -10.50 2.93
CA LEU A 85 2.85 -9.08 2.81
C LEU A 85 2.51 -8.48 4.16
N ASP A 86 1.83 -9.24 5.02
CA ASP A 86 1.53 -8.78 6.38
C ASP A 86 2.83 -8.48 7.13
N THR A 87 3.78 -9.40 7.08
CA THR A 87 5.07 -9.24 7.73
C THR A 87 5.84 -8.04 7.16
N PHE A 88 5.85 -7.93 5.83
CA PHE A 88 6.54 -6.83 5.17
C PHE A 88 5.95 -5.48 5.61
N ALA A 89 4.63 -5.37 5.63
CA ALA A 89 3.96 -4.13 6.02
C ALA A 89 4.29 -3.73 7.45
N THR A 90 4.35 -4.71 8.36
CA THR A 90 4.70 -4.45 9.76
C THR A 90 6.15 -4.02 9.90
N GLU A 91 7.06 -4.75 9.24
CA GLU A 91 8.50 -4.49 9.38
C GLU A 91 8.91 -3.15 8.77
N HIS A 92 8.18 -2.68 7.78
CA HIS A 92 8.52 -1.44 7.07
C HIS A 92 7.49 -0.34 7.28
N ALA A 93 6.72 -0.43 8.35
CA ALA A 93 5.71 0.58 8.68
C ALA A 93 6.37 1.97 8.72
N GLY A 94 5.73 2.92 8.04
CA GLY A 94 6.25 4.28 7.93
C GLY A 94 7.25 4.49 6.81
N ARG A 95 7.84 3.40 6.25
CA ARG A 95 8.82 3.52 5.16
C ARG A 95 8.27 3.06 3.83
N ALA A 96 7.22 2.26 3.84
CA ALA A 96 6.51 1.82 2.66
C ALA A 96 5.06 1.58 3.04
N LEU A 97 4.17 1.71 2.08
CA LEU A 97 2.75 1.45 2.29
C LEU A 97 2.35 0.29 1.41
N VAL A 98 1.56 -0.64 1.95
CA VAL A 98 1.10 -1.80 1.19
C VAL A 98 -0.41 -1.69 1.00
N LEU A 99 -0.84 -1.75 -0.26
CA LEU A 99 -2.25 -1.77 -0.62
C LEU A 99 -2.59 -3.11 -1.26
N LYS A 100 -3.82 -3.55 -1.10
CA LYS A 100 -4.35 -4.73 -1.78
C LYS A 100 -5.56 -4.32 -2.61
N LEU A 101 -5.58 -4.71 -3.86
CA LEU A 101 -6.70 -4.44 -4.76
C LEU A 101 -7.25 -5.75 -5.30
N ASP A 102 -8.53 -6.01 -5.03
CA ASP A 102 -9.22 -7.20 -5.53
C ASP A 102 -9.59 -6.98 -7.00
N THR A 103 -8.97 -7.76 -7.88
CA THR A 103 -9.16 -7.57 -9.33
C THR A 103 -10.54 -8.00 -9.79
N ASP A 104 -11.21 -8.87 -9.05
CA ASP A 104 -12.58 -9.27 -9.40
C ASP A 104 -13.58 -8.17 -9.09
N HIS A 105 -13.35 -7.43 -8.00
CA HIS A 105 -14.23 -6.32 -7.63
C HIS A 105 -13.87 -5.02 -8.37
N HIS A 106 -12.65 -4.92 -8.89
CA HIS A 106 -12.18 -3.71 -9.56
C HIS A 106 -11.49 -4.03 -10.89
N PRO A 107 -12.23 -4.66 -11.84
CA PRO A 107 -11.61 -5.09 -13.09
C PRO A 107 -11.09 -3.94 -13.94
N ALA A 108 -11.72 -2.76 -13.89
CA ALA A 108 -11.25 -1.62 -14.65
C ALA A 108 -9.90 -1.10 -14.15
N ALA A 109 -9.69 -1.11 -12.83
CA ALA A 109 -8.42 -0.72 -12.25
C ALA A 109 -7.32 -1.72 -12.64
N ALA A 110 -7.63 -3.01 -12.60
CA ALA A 110 -6.69 -4.03 -13.03
C ALA A 110 -6.30 -3.83 -14.49
N ALA A 111 -7.28 -3.57 -15.35
CA ALA A 111 -7.02 -3.33 -16.77
C ALA A 111 -6.18 -2.07 -16.99
N ARG A 112 -6.46 -1.01 -16.23
CA ARG A 112 -5.71 0.25 -16.33
C ARG A 112 -4.22 0.04 -16.07
N HIS A 113 -3.89 -0.84 -15.13
CA HIS A 113 -2.49 -1.12 -14.79
C HIS A 113 -1.92 -2.32 -15.56
N GLY A 114 -2.65 -2.84 -16.53
CA GLY A 114 -2.17 -3.91 -17.41
C GLY A 114 -1.97 -5.24 -16.68
N ILE A 115 -2.83 -5.55 -15.71
CA ILE A 115 -2.73 -6.79 -14.95
C ILE A 115 -3.25 -7.94 -15.79
N ARG A 116 -2.38 -8.93 -16.07
CA ARG A 116 -2.74 -10.10 -16.86
C ARG A 116 -2.69 -11.38 -16.08
N GLY A 117 -1.94 -11.42 -15.01
CA GLY A 117 -1.83 -12.57 -14.13
C GLY A 117 -1.82 -12.09 -12.70
N ILE A 118 -2.20 -12.97 -11.78
CA ILE A 118 -2.23 -12.66 -10.36
C ILE A 118 -1.51 -13.75 -9.59
N PRO A 119 -0.82 -13.39 -8.48
CA PRO A 119 -0.66 -12.01 -8.01
C PRO A 119 0.26 -11.21 -8.91
N THR A 120 0.03 -9.93 -9.02
CA THR A 120 0.98 -9.00 -9.60
C THR A 120 1.22 -7.90 -8.56
N LEU A 121 2.50 -7.65 -8.31
CA LEU A 121 2.92 -6.62 -7.37
C LEU A 121 3.52 -5.46 -8.15
N ILE A 122 3.04 -4.24 -7.89
CA ILE A 122 3.59 -3.06 -8.52
C ILE A 122 4.01 -2.10 -7.41
N ALA A 123 5.24 -1.61 -7.50
CA ALA A 123 5.73 -0.57 -6.62
C ALA A 123 5.62 0.77 -7.33
N PHE A 124 4.97 1.73 -6.68
CA PHE A 124 4.83 3.09 -7.20
C PHE A 124 5.69 4.03 -6.37
N GLU A 125 6.40 4.92 -7.05
CA GLU A 125 7.20 5.95 -6.41
C GLU A 125 6.90 7.27 -7.10
N ASN A 126 6.64 8.30 -6.32
CA ASN A 126 6.32 9.62 -6.86
C ASN A 126 5.14 9.58 -7.83
N GLY A 127 4.15 8.74 -7.54
CA GLY A 127 2.95 8.64 -8.35
C GLY A 127 3.09 7.78 -9.60
N ARG A 128 4.25 7.14 -9.83
CA ARG A 128 4.51 6.39 -11.06
C ARG A 128 4.93 4.98 -10.75
N GLU A 129 4.61 4.07 -11.67
CA GLU A 129 5.09 2.69 -11.56
C GLU A 129 6.62 2.68 -11.67
N ALA A 130 7.27 2.17 -10.63
CA ALA A 130 8.73 2.07 -10.60
C ALA A 130 9.20 0.67 -10.95
N ARG A 131 8.56 -0.36 -10.41
CA ARG A 131 8.95 -1.77 -10.61
C ARG A 131 7.72 -2.64 -10.52
N ARG A 132 7.78 -3.81 -11.16
CA ARG A 132 6.65 -4.74 -11.23
C ARG A 132 7.16 -6.17 -11.12
N HIS A 133 6.43 -7.01 -10.43
CA HIS A 133 6.73 -8.44 -10.32
C HIS A 133 5.45 -9.23 -10.49
N VAL A 134 5.44 -10.20 -11.42
CA VAL A 134 4.30 -11.07 -11.66
C VAL A 134 4.58 -12.41 -11.00
N GLY A 135 3.62 -12.90 -10.21
CA GLY A 135 3.76 -14.16 -9.49
C GLY A 135 4.15 -13.93 -8.05
N MET A 136 4.39 -15.04 -7.34
CA MET A 136 4.74 -14.99 -5.93
C MET A 136 6.08 -14.28 -5.73
N ALA A 137 6.19 -13.58 -4.60
CA ALA A 137 7.41 -12.87 -4.23
C ALA A 137 7.79 -13.28 -2.81
N ASP A 138 9.08 -13.46 -2.58
CA ASP A 138 9.58 -13.69 -1.23
C ASP A 138 9.94 -12.36 -0.57
N ALA A 139 10.42 -12.41 0.67
CA ALA A 139 10.72 -11.20 1.43
C ALA A 139 11.77 -10.34 0.74
N ALA A 140 12.80 -10.95 0.15
CA ALA A 140 13.85 -10.20 -0.55
C ALA A 140 13.29 -9.50 -1.79
N THR A 141 12.41 -10.17 -2.53
CA THR A 141 11.77 -9.59 -3.71
C THR A 141 10.89 -8.40 -3.32
N LEU A 142 10.14 -8.53 -2.22
CA LEU A 142 9.29 -7.43 -1.74
C LEU A 142 10.14 -6.20 -1.39
N LYS A 143 11.27 -6.40 -0.71
CA LYS A 143 12.16 -5.29 -0.39
C LYS A 143 12.73 -4.65 -1.64
N ALA A 144 13.15 -5.45 -2.60
CA ALA A 144 13.70 -4.92 -3.85
C ALA A 144 12.65 -4.13 -4.62
N LEU A 145 11.41 -4.62 -4.66
CA LEU A 145 10.32 -3.92 -5.32
C LEU A 145 10.07 -2.56 -4.68
N ALA A 146 10.07 -2.50 -3.36
CA ALA A 146 9.82 -1.25 -2.64
C ALA A 146 11.04 -0.32 -2.63
N GLY A 147 12.17 -0.74 -3.20
CA GLY A 147 13.38 0.08 -3.20
C GLY A 147 14.02 0.20 -1.84
N ILE A 148 13.82 -0.79 -0.98
CA ILE A 148 14.38 -0.81 0.37
C ILE A 148 15.58 -1.75 0.39
N ALA A 149 16.69 -1.22 0.89
CA ALA A 149 17.94 -2.00 0.95
C ALA A 149 17.91 -3.03 2.07
#